data_0f438327c4be55d0addb5b0c306ee265
#
_entry.id   0f438327c4be55d0addb5b0c306ee265
#
_cell.length_a   1.000
_cell.length_b   1.000
_cell.length_c   1.000
_cell.angle_alpha   90.00
_cell.angle_beta   90.00
_cell.angle_gamma   90.00
#
_symmetry.space_group_name_H-M   'P 1'
#
loop_
_entity.id
_entity.type
_entity.pdbx_description
1 polymer ?
#
loop_
_entity_poly.entity_id
_entity_poly.type
_entity_poly.pdbx_seq_one_letter_code
_entity_poly.pdbx_strand_id
1 'polypeptide(L)'
;MSKEDKFFESLRDFAGFIGRVGFLLEETAEGRMAVSESYKECSDIKMKCRESYGLLMERMYKAYKEPSQLDNARGLIERMYHIVDISKSILGQLDMAMVGETPEEFTFMARLSA
;
A
#
# COMPACT_ATOMS: atom_id res chain seq x y z
N MET A 1 9.74 5.68 26.84
CA MET A 1 9.63 6.04 25.43
C MET A 1 8.80 7.30 25.30
N SER A 2 9.27 8.31 24.57
CA SER A 2 8.53 9.55 24.39
C SER A 2 7.32 9.35 23.48
N LYS A 3 6.43 10.34 23.46
CA LYS A 3 5.26 10.29 22.56
C LYS A 3 5.68 10.31 21.11
N GLU A 4 6.72 11.07 20.79
CA GLU A 4 7.27 11.12 19.43
C GLU A 4 7.91 9.76 19.04
N ASP A 5 8.63 9.13 19.96
CA ASP A 5 9.22 7.82 19.73
C ASP A 5 8.15 6.77 19.43
N LYS A 6 7.03 6.81 20.16
CA LYS A 6 5.91 5.92 19.94
C LYS A 6 5.27 6.13 18.57
N PHE A 7 5.15 7.40 18.16
CA PHE A 7 4.64 7.73 16.84
C PHE A 7 5.56 7.17 15.76
N PHE A 8 6.87 7.38 15.88
CA PHE A 8 7.83 6.89 14.89
C PHE A 8 7.88 5.37 14.83
N GLU A 9 7.66 4.69 15.96
CA GLU A 9 7.55 3.23 15.97
C GLU A 9 6.37 2.76 15.14
N SER A 10 5.19 3.37 15.33
CA SER A 10 4.00 3.06 14.54
C SER A 10 4.18 3.43 13.06
N LEU A 11 4.82 4.56 12.79
CA LEU A 11 5.09 5.01 11.44
C LEU A 11 6.03 4.04 10.72
N ARG A 12 7.04 3.52 11.43
CA ARG A 12 7.96 2.53 10.87
C ARG A 12 7.24 1.24 10.49
N ASP A 13 6.34 0.77 11.36
CA ASP A 13 5.54 -0.43 11.08
C ASP A 13 4.66 -0.19 9.85
N PHE A 14 4.03 0.97 9.77
CA PHE A 14 3.19 1.34 8.64
C PHE A 14 4.02 1.41 7.34
N ALA A 15 5.20 2.04 7.41
CA ALA A 15 6.11 2.12 6.27
C ALA A 15 6.57 0.73 5.80
N GLY A 16 6.71 -0.21 6.73
CA GLY A 16 7.04 -1.59 6.42
C GLY A 16 5.99 -2.24 5.53
N PHE A 17 4.70 -1.96 5.76
CA PHE A 17 3.63 -2.44 4.89
C PHE A 17 3.74 -1.87 3.48
N ILE A 18 4.08 -0.59 3.37
CA ILE A 18 4.25 0.07 2.06
C ILE A 18 5.42 -0.57 1.30
N GLY A 19 6.53 -0.82 2.00
CA GLY A 19 7.68 -1.51 1.42
C GLY A 19 7.34 -2.90 0.92
N ARG A 20 6.50 -3.62 1.66
CA ARG A 20 6.05 -4.95 1.25
C ARG A 20 5.23 -4.89 -0.03
N VAL A 21 4.37 -3.88 -0.18
CA VAL A 21 3.61 -3.67 -1.41
C VAL A 21 4.54 -3.43 -2.60
N GLY A 22 5.56 -2.60 -2.42
CA GLY A 22 6.57 -2.36 -3.45
C GLY A 22 7.27 -3.64 -3.89
N PHE A 23 7.63 -4.49 -2.93
CA PHE A 23 8.23 -5.79 -3.20
C PHE A 23 7.28 -6.69 -4.02
N LEU A 24 5.99 -6.72 -3.67
CA LEU A 24 5.00 -7.52 -4.41
C LEU A 24 4.88 -7.05 -5.86
N LEU A 25 4.86 -5.74 -6.08
CA LEU A 25 4.79 -5.19 -7.44
C LEU A 25 6.02 -5.58 -8.26
N GLU A 26 7.20 -5.52 -7.65
CA GLU A 26 8.44 -5.90 -8.32
C GLU A 26 8.45 -7.39 -8.67
N GLU A 27 8.08 -8.26 -7.72
CA GLU A 27 8.01 -9.70 -7.95
C GLU A 27 7.02 -10.05 -9.05
N THR A 28 5.89 -9.36 -9.08
CA THR A 28 4.86 -9.57 -10.11
C THR A 28 5.37 -9.10 -11.47
N ALA A 29 5.99 -7.93 -11.54
CA ALA A 29 6.51 -7.38 -12.78
C ALA A 29 7.59 -8.25 -13.39
N GLU A 30 8.39 -8.91 -12.55
CA GLU A 30 9.48 -9.79 -12.99
C GLU A 30 9.03 -11.24 -13.23
N GLY A 31 7.76 -11.50 -13.05
CA GLY A 31 7.19 -12.83 -13.31
C GLY A 31 7.48 -13.88 -12.24
N ARG A 32 8.02 -13.47 -11.08
CA ARG A 32 8.32 -14.40 -9.99
C ARG A 32 7.12 -14.68 -9.10
N MET A 33 6.04 -13.94 -9.28
CA MET A 33 4.84 -14.08 -8.48
C MET A 33 3.61 -13.90 -9.38
N ALA A 34 2.61 -14.76 -9.23
CA ALA A 34 1.38 -14.64 -9.98
C ALA A 34 0.58 -13.41 -9.57
N VAL A 35 -0.09 -12.77 -10.52
CA VAL A 35 -0.88 -11.56 -10.26
C VAL A 35 -1.96 -11.83 -9.21
N SER A 36 -2.66 -12.96 -9.30
CA SER A 36 -3.71 -13.30 -8.33
C SER A 36 -3.18 -13.44 -6.92
N GLU A 37 -2.00 -14.01 -6.75
CA GLU A 37 -1.34 -14.16 -5.47
C GLU A 37 -0.90 -12.80 -4.92
N SER A 38 -0.31 -11.96 -5.76
CA SER A 38 0.09 -10.60 -5.39
C SER A 38 -1.10 -9.75 -4.99
N TYR A 39 -2.21 -9.85 -5.71
CA TYR A 39 -3.44 -9.15 -5.37
C TYR A 39 -3.97 -9.57 -4.00
N LYS A 40 -3.95 -10.87 -3.73
CA LYS A 40 -4.41 -11.41 -2.46
C LYS A 40 -3.55 -10.92 -1.30
N GLU A 41 -2.23 -10.97 -1.44
CA GLU A 41 -1.31 -10.47 -0.43
C GLU A 41 -1.44 -8.95 -0.23
N CYS A 42 -1.59 -8.21 -1.33
CA CYS A 42 -1.78 -6.76 -1.25
C CYS A 42 -3.07 -6.41 -0.50
N SER A 43 -4.14 -7.18 -0.70
CA SER A 43 -5.40 -7.02 0.02
C SER A 43 -5.21 -7.24 1.51
N ASP A 44 -4.43 -8.26 1.89
CA ASP A 44 -4.12 -8.54 3.29
C ASP A 44 -3.29 -7.41 3.91
N ILE A 45 -2.33 -6.87 3.17
CA ILE A 45 -1.52 -5.74 3.62
C ILE A 45 -2.40 -4.51 3.84
N LYS A 46 -3.33 -4.25 2.93
CA LYS A 46 -4.26 -3.12 3.07
C LYS A 46 -5.10 -3.26 4.34
N MET A 47 -5.54 -4.47 4.65
CA MET A 47 -6.28 -4.73 5.88
C MET A 47 -5.43 -4.45 7.11
N LYS A 48 -4.17 -4.86 7.12
CA LYS A 48 -3.23 -4.58 8.20
C LYS A 48 -2.98 -3.08 8.35
N CYS A 49 -2.85 -2.35 7.26
CA CYS A 49 -2.72 -0.89 7.26
C CYS A 49 -3.94 -0.25 7.92
N ARG A 50 -5.14 -0.72 7.57
CA ARG A 50 -6.39 -0.21 8.13
C ARG A 50 -6.47 -0.47 9.63
N GLU A 51 -6.09 -1.66 10.07
CA GLU A 51 -6.09 -2.03 11.49
C GLU A 51 -5.11 -1.20 12.31
N SER A 52 -3.95 -0.89 11.75
CA SER A 52 -2.91 -0.12 12.45
C SER A 52 -3.12 1.39 12.35
N TYR A 53 -3.98 1.85 11.46
CA TYR A 53 -4.20 3.28 11.18
C TYR A 53 -4.67 4.03 12.41
N GLY A 54 -5.61 3.47 13.16
CA GLY A 54 -6.17 4.11 14.36
C GLY A 54 -5.11 4.42 15.40
N LEU A 55 -4.25 3.45 15.70
CA LEU A 55 -3.17 3.63 16.66
C LEU A 55 -2.15 4.66 16.16
N LEU A 56 -1.80 4.60 14.87
CA LEU A 56 -0.87 5.54 14.25
C LEU A 56 -1.39 6.98 14.38
N MET A 57 -2.67 7.21 14.06
CA MET A 57 -3.28 8.53 14.16
C MET A 57 -3.37 9.01 15.61
N GLU A 58 -3.72 8.12 16.53
CA GLU A 58 -3.75 8.44 17.96
C GLU A 58 -2.38 8.90 18.44
N ARG A 59 -1.34 8.18 18.09
CA ARG A 59 0.04 8.51 18.47
C ARG A 59 0.51 9.81 17.82
N MET A 60 0.08 10.08 16.59
CA MET A 60 0.36 11.33 15.90
C MET A 60 -0.21 12.53 16.66
N TYR A 61 -1.49 12.44 17.05
CA TYR A 61 -2.15 13.52 17.78
C TYR A 61 -1.56 13.74 19.17
N LYS A 62 -1.00 12.72 19.79
CA LYS A 62 -0.31 12.85 21.07
C LYS A 62 1.09 13.46 20.91
N ALA A 63 1.77 13.15 19.81
CA ALA A 63 3.14 13.62 19.56
C ALA A 63 3.20 15.07 19.10
N TYR A 64 2.23 15.52 18.31
CA TYR A 64 2.24 16.83 17.68
C TYR A 64 0.99 17.63 18.06
N LYS A 65 1.20 18.90 18.40
CA LYS A 65 0.11 19.82 18.81
C LYS A 65 -0.09 20.95 17.83
N GLU A 66 0.96 21.33 17.09
CA GLU A 66 0.86 22.43 16.15
C GLU A 66 0.19 21.99 14.85
N PRO A 67 -0.75 22.80 14.31
CA PRO A 67 -1.48 22.45 13.10
C PRO A 67 -0.59 22.12 11.90
N SER A 68 0.50 22.85 11.71
CA SER A 68 1.41 22.62 10.59
C SER A 68 2.09 21.24 10.68
N GLN A 69 2.51 20.85 11.89
CA GLN A 69 3.11 19.54 12.09
C GLN A 69 2.09 18.42 11.87
N LEU A 70 0.86 18.59 12.35
CA LEU A 70 -0.21 17.64 12.17
C LEU A 70 -0.57 17.47 10.69
N ASP A 71 -0.66 18.58 9.95
CA ASP A 71 -0.97 18.53 8.52
C ASP A 71 0.10 17.78 7.74
N ASN A 72 1.37 18.04 8.04
CA ASN A 72 2.49 17.39 7.38
C ASN A 72 2.50 15.89 7.68
N ALA A 73 2.33 15.51 8.95
CA ALA A 73 2.31 14.09 9.34
C ALA A 73 1.12 13.36 8.73
N ARG A 74 -0.06 13.97 8.78
CA ARG A 74 -1.27 13.39 8.19
C ARG A 74 -1.11 13.22 6.68
N GLY A 75 -0.58 14.23 6.00
CA GLY A 75 -0.36 14.17 4.56
C GLY A 75 0.58 13.03 4.17
N LEU A 76 1.64 12.81 4.96
CA LEU A 76 2.55 11.69 4.73
C LEU A 76 1.83 10.36 4.86
N ILE A 77 1.08 10.17 5.94
CA ILE A 77 0.35 8.92 6.20
C ILE A 77 -0.67 8.66 5.10
N GLU A 78 -1.41 9.68 4.68
CA GLU A 78 -2.41 9.55 3.61
C GLU A 78 -1.78 9.16 2.27
N ARG A 79 -0.61 9.73 1.95
CA ARG A 79 0.10 9.38 0.72
C ARG A 79 0.60 7.94 0.76
N MET A 80 1.10 7.49 1.90
CA MET A 80 1.53 6.10 2.09
C MET A 80 0.36 5.13 1.90
N TYR A 81 -0.79 5.43 2.51
CA TYR A 81 -1.98 4.61 2.37
C TYR A 81 -2.48 4.59 0.92
N HIS A 82 -2.39 5.72 0.24
CA HIS A 82 -2.80 5.85 -1.15
C HIS A 82 -1.98 4.93 -2.07
N ILE A 83 -0.68 4.76 -1.79
CA ILE A 83 0.16 3.83 -2.54
C ILE A 83 -0.41 2.41 -2.46
N VAL A 84 -0.84 1.98 -1.28
CA VAL A 84 -1.44 0.65 -1.10
C VAL A 84 -2.74 0.53 -1.88
N ASP A 85 -3.60 1.57 -1.83
CA ASP A 85 -4.88 1.58 -2.55
C ASP A 85 -4.69 1.47 -4.06
N ILE A 86 -3.80 2.28 -4.62
CA ILE A 86 -3.52 2.26 -6.06
C ILE A 86 -2.95 0.91 -6.47
N SER A 87 -2.00 0.39 -5.70
CA SER A 87 -1.36 -0.90 -5.98
C SER A 87 -2.36 -2.03 -5.99
N LYS A 88 -3.25 -2.07 -5.00
CA LYS A 88 -4.32 -3.07 -4.94
C LYS A 88 -5.24 -2.96 -6.14
N SER A 89 -5.61 -1.74 -6.52
CA SER A 89 -6.50 -1.49 -7.65
C SER A 89 -5.87 -1.98 -8.96
N ILE A 90 -4.60 -1.67 -9.19
CA ILE A 90 -3.87 -2.10 -10.39
C ILE A 90 -3.79 -3.63 -10.43
N LEU A 91 -3.39 -4.26 -9.33
CA LEU A 91 -3.29 -5.71 -9.26
C LEU A 91 -4.64 -6.39 -9.47
N GLY A 92 -5.71 -5.80 -8.92
CA GLY A 92 -7.06 -6.31 -9.12
C GLY A 92 -7.51 -6.24 -10.56
N GLN A 93 -7.22 -5.15 -11.26
CA GLN A 93 -7.56 -5.00 -12.67
C GLN A 93 -6.77 -5.99 -13.53
N LEU A 94 -5.48 -6.18 -13.25
CA LEU A 94 -4.66 -7.15 -13.95
C LEU A 94 -5.15 -8.57 -13.70
N ASP A 95 -5.51 -8.90 -12.48
CA ASP A 95 -6.03 -10.22 -12.13
C ASP A 95 -7.32 -10.52 -12.88
N MET A 96 -8.24 -9.58 -12.93
CA MET A 96 -9.49 -9.71 -13.67
C MET A 96 -9.24 -9.88 -15.16
N ALA A 97 -8.32 -9.13 -15.72
CA ALA A 97 -7.96 -9.20 -17.13
C ALA A 97 -7.37 -10.56 -17.47
N MET A 98 -6.56 -11.13 -16.61
CA MET A 98 -5.92 -12.42 -16.85
C MET A 98 -6.86 -13.61 -16.68
N VAL A 99 -7.94 -13.46 -15.91
CA VAL A 99 -8.89 -14.55 -15.66
C VAL A 99 -10.02 -14.57 -16.66
N GLY A 100 -10.54 -13.42 -17.08
CA GLY A 100 -11.74 -13.32 -17.89
C GLY A 100 -11.55 -12.73 -19.26
N GLU A 101 -10.32 -12.50 -19.69
CA GLU A 101 -10.02 -11.75 -20.91
C GLU A 101 -10.01 -12.58 -22.18
N THR A 102 -10.18 -11.88 -23.31
CA THR A 102 -9.92 -12.40 -24.64
C THR A 102 -8.41 -12.28 -24.95
N PRO A 103 -7.89 -13.02 -25.96
CA PRO A 103 -6.51 -12.85 -26.37
C PRO A 103 -6.15 -11.41 -26.76
N GLU A 104 -7.09 -10.66 -27.31
CA GLU A 104 -6.88 -9.26 -27.70
C GLU A 104 -6.68 -8.38 -26.48
N GLU A 105 -7.49 -8.57 -25.46
CA GLU A 105 -7.37 -7.83 -24.21
C GLU A 105 -6.02 -8.13 -23.52
N PHE A 106 -5.61 -9.38 -23.53
CA PHE A 106 -4.31 -9.77 -23.00
C PHE A 106 -3.16 -9.07 -23.73
N THR A 107 -3.20 -9.04 -25.04
CA THR A 107 -2.19 -8.36 -25.85
C THR A 107 -2.12 -6.88 -25.54
N PHE A 108 -3.27 -6.24 -25.39
CA PHE A 108 -3.37 -4.82 -25.04
C PHE A 108 -2.73 -4.55 -23.68
N MET A 109 -3.07 -5.35 -22.69
CA MET A 109 -2.52 -5.20 -21.34
C MET A 109 -1.01 -5.42 -21.32
N ALA A 110 -0.52 -6.40 -22.04
CA ALA A 110 0.91 -6.66 -22.15
C ALA A 110 1.66 -5.47 -22.75
N ARG A 111 1.08 -4.80 -23.74
CA ARG A 111 1.67 -3.59 -24.33
C ARG A 111 1.71 -2.43 -23.35
N LEU A 112 0.70 -2.27 -22.52
CA LEU A 112 0.68 -1.24 -21.49
C LEU A 112 1.73 -1.49 -20.42
N SER A 113 2.05 -2.75 -20.15
CA SER A 113 3.02 -3.15 -19.12
C SER A 113 4.46 -3.15 -19.63
N ALA A 114 4.65 -3.10 -20.92
CA ALA A 114 5.98 -3.16 -21.53
C ALA A 114 6.77 -1.87 -21.41
#